data_08e38d9d86f4937ef8f8aa17c3e54b9a
#
_entry.id   08e38d9d86f4937ef8f8aa17c3e54b9a
#
_cell.length_a   1.000
_cell.length_b   1.000
_cell.length_c   1.000
_cell.angle_alpha   90.00
_cell.angle_beta   90.00
_cell.angle_gamma   90.00
#
_symmetry.space_group_name_H-M   'P 1'
#
loop_
_entity.id
_entity.type
_entity.pdbx_description
1 polymer ?
#
loop_
_entity_poly.entity_id
_entity_poly.type
_entity_poly.pdbx_seq_one_letter_code
_entity_poly.pdbx_strand_id
1 'polypeptide(L)'
;MRPFDLEVHDGDRVAVLGSNGSGKSHFLRLLAAGGSDPDVAHRPVSDEPIDPVPHTGAVVLGSRVRPGYFRQTHGHTEWQGRTLLDILHRGDEHRSGMGREQAARVLDRYGLARSSEQQFTTLSGGQQARLQILLLELSGATLLLLDEPTDNLDLHSAEALEQALDAFDGTVVAVTLDRAFARTFDAFLIFDADGQVRLSDQPDWAVARVRRPR
;
A
#
# COMPACT_ATOMS: atom_id res chain seq x y z
N MET A 1 8.88 14.88 -13.67
CA MET A 1 7.65 15.35 -13.00
C MET A 1 7.84 16.83 -12.71
N ARG A 2 6.87 17.69 -13.08
CA ARG A 2 6.89 19.11 -12.76
C ARG A 2 6.39 19.33 -11.33
N PRO A 3 6.75 20.44 -10.65
CA PRO A 3 6.18 20.77 -9.35
C PRO A 3 4.67 20.85 -9.40
N PHE A 4 4.01 20.37 -8.36
CA PHE A 4 2.56 20.44 -8.17
C PHE A 4 2.24 20.51 -6.67
N ASP A 5 1.09 21.05 -6.34
CA ASP A 5 0.57 21.09 -4.99
C ASP A 5 -0.48 20.00 -4.80
N LEU A 6 -0.41 19.28 -3.68
CA LEU A 6 -1.33 18.22 -3.33
C LEU A 6 -1.56 18.23 -1.83
N GLU A 7 -2.82 18.15 -1.44
CA GLU A 7 -3.22 17.85 -0.06
C GLU A 7 -3.97 16.52 -0.05
N VAL A 8 -3.60 15.65 0.87
CA VAL A 8 -4.26 14.36 1.12
C VAL A 8 -4.66 14.33 2.59
N HIS A 9 -5.93 14.06 2.85
CA HIS A 9 -6.49 14.06 4.18
C HIS A 9 -6.58 12.64 4.76
N ASP A 10 -6.79 12.57 6.05
CA ASP A 10 -7.00 11.30 6.76
C ASP A 10 -8.25 10.59 6.21
N GLY A 11 -8.10 9.31 5.87
CA GLY A 11 -9.14 8.50 5.27
C GLY A 11 -9.28 8.60 3.75
N ASP A 12 -8.57 9.51 3.07
CA ASP A 12 -8.64 9.63 1.61
C ASP A 12 -8.20 8.34 0.91
N ARG A 13 -8.86 8.05 -0.21
CA ARG A 13 -8.53 6.96 -1.14
C ARG A 13 -8.08 7.57 -2.47
N VAL A 14 -6.77 7.58 -2.73
CA VAL A 14 -6.18 8.24 -3.91
C VAL A 14 -5.53 7.21 -4.83
N ALA A 15 -6.04 7.08 -6.06
CA ALA A 15 -5.38 6.30 -7.11
C ALA A 15 -4.42 7.17 -7.93
N VAL A 16 -3.19 6.73 -8.10
CA VAL A 16 -2.17 7.40 -8.92
C VAL A 16 -2.13 6.74 -10.29
N LEU A 17 -2.53 7.48 -11.31
CA LEU A 17 -2.64 7.03 -12.69
C LEU A 17 -1.59 7.72 -13.57
N GLY A 18 -1.17 7.05 -14.63
CA GLY A 18 -0.24 7.63 -15.60
C GLY A 18 0.57 6.57 -16.32
N SER A 19 1.30 6.97 -17.34
CA SER A 19 2.12 6.06 -18.15
C SER A 19 3.33 5.51 -17.39
N ASN A 20 3.89 4.40 -17.87
CA ASN A 20 5.13 3.87 -17.32
C ASN A 20 6.27 4.90 -17.50
N GLY A 21 7.05 5.10 -16.44
CA GLY A 21 8.14 6.08 -16.41
C GLY A 21 7.71 7.52 -16.09
N SER A 22 6.43 7.81 -15.83
CA SER A 22 5.97 9.16 -15.47
C SER A 22 6.36 9.62 -14.05
N GLY A 23 6.95 8.73 -13.23
CA GLY A 23 7.43 9.09 -11.89
C GLY A 23 6.53 8.62 -10.73
N LYS A 24 5.47 7.85 -10.99
CA LYS A 24 4.51 7.37 -9.98
C LYS A 24 5.19 6.62 -8.82
N SER A 25 5.99 5.60 -9.12
CA SER A 25 6.71 4.84 -8.09
C SER A 25 7.73 5.70 -7.34
N HIS A 26 8.32 6.71 -8.00
CA HIS A 26 9.19 7.69 -7.34
C HIS A 26 8.42 8.52 -6.32
N PHE A 27 7.21 8.96 -6.69
CA PHE A 27 6.31 9.69 -5.79
C PHE A 27 5.93 8.83 -4.59
N LEU A 28 5.51 7.58 -4.81
CA LEU A 28 5.20 6.66 -3.70
C LEU A 28 6.39 6.46 -2.75
N ARG A 29 7.59 6.23 -3.31
CA ARG A 29 8.81 6.06 -2.49
C ARG A 29 9.15 7.30 -1.69
N LEU A 30 8.92 8.50 -2.24
CA LEU A 30 9.13 9.75 -1.51
C LEU A 30 8.22 9.85 -0.29
N LEU A 31 6.94 9.50 -0.44
CA LEU A 31 6.00 9.42 0.69
C LEU A 31 6.42 8.33 1.69
N ALA A 32 6.82 7.16 1.17
CA ALA A 32 7.26 6.03 1.99
C ALA A 32 8.55 6.35 2.78
N ALA A 33 9.45 7.17 2.22
CA ALA A 33 10.64 7.64 2.92
C ALA A 33 10.35 8.68 4.02
N GLY A 34 9.10 9.10 4.22
CA GLY A 34 8.70 10.10 5.21
C GLY A 34 8.69 11.53 4.68
N GLY A 35 8.77 11.73 3.36
CA GLY A 35 8.76 13.05 2.73
C GLY A 35 10.13 13.70 2.69
N SER A 36 10.16 15.05 2.77
CA SER A 36 11.40 15.85 2.60
C SER A 36 12.23 15.99 3.88
N ASP A 37 11.60 15.85 5.04
CA ASP A 37 12.24 15.97 6.36
C ASP A 37 11.67 14.90 7.28
N PRO A 38 12.04 13.62 7.08
CA PRO A 38 11.50 12.53 7.84
C PRO A 38 12.02 12.55 9.27
N ASP A 39 11.11 12.68 10.22
CA ASP A 39 11.41 12.49 11.63
C ASP A 39 11.20 11.02 12.07
N VAL A 40 11.44 10.75 13.35
CA VAL A 40 11.27 9.39 13.91
C VAL A 40 9.81 8.91 13.83
N ALA A 41 8.83 9.84 13.90
CA ALA A 41 7.40 9.53 13.84
C ALA A 41 6.98 9.06 12.45
N HIS A 42 7.65 9.54 11.40
CA HIS A 42 7.36 9.21 10.01
C HIS A 42 8.21 8.03 9.47
N ARG A 43 8.94 7.33 10.33
CA ARG A 43 9.65 6.13 9.87
C ARG A 43 8.66 5.14 9.29
N PRO A 44 8.91 4.68 8.05
CA PRO A 44 8.00 3.74 7.40
C PRO A 44 7.92 2.44 8.19
N VAL A 45 6.74 1.86 8.20
CA VAL A 45 6.55 0.46 8.57
C VAL A 45 6.88 -0.35 7.32
N SER A 46 8.11 -0.83 7.23
CA SER A 46 8.58 -1.62 6.09
C SER A 46 9.70 -2.53 6.56
N ASP A 47 9.68 -3.77 6.13
CA ASP A 47 10.72 -4.76 6.42
C ASP A 47 12.06 -4.43 5.74
N GLU A 48 12.06 -3.47 4.81
CA GLU A 48 13.28 -3.03 4.12
C GLU A 48 13.44 -1.51 4.21
N PRO A 49 14.69 -1.01 4.34
CA PRO A 49 14.97 0.42 4.29
C PRO A 49 14.52 1.01 2.95
N ILE A 50 13.88 2.17 3.01
CA ILE A 50 13.52 2.93 1.81
C ILE A 50 14.57 4.00 1.60
N ASP A 51 15.29 3.92 0.49
CA ASP A 51 16.31 4.90 0.15
C ASP A 51 15.69 6.29 -0.06
N PRO A 52 16.37 7.37 0.38
CA PRO A 52 15.93 8.73 0.11
C PRO A 52 15.77 8.98 -1.39
N VAL A 53 14.67 9.64 -1.75
CA VAL A 53 14.36 9.94 -3.16
C VAL A 53 14.78 11.38 -3.48
N PRO A 54 15.70 11.61 -4.44
CA PRO A 54 16.04 12.96 -4.87
C PRO A 54 14.80 13.68 -5.45
N HIS A 55 14.49 14.86 -4.92
CA HIS A 55 13.34 15.65 -5.34
C HIS A 55 13.59 17.15 -5.16
N THR A 56 12.72 17.97 -5.70
CA THR A 56 12.66 19.41 -5.47
C THR A 56 11.28 19.76 -4.88
N GLY A 57 11.20 20.85 -4.15
CA GLY A 57 10.00 21.20 -3.39
C GLY A 57 10.00 20.58 -2.01
N ALA A 58 8.87 20.64 -1.31
CA ALA A 58 8.69 20.09 0.03
C ALA A 58 7.52 19.10 0.05
N VAL A 59 7.73 17.97 0.69
CA VAL A 59 6.69 16.98 1.02
C VAL A 59 6.65 16.86 2.53
N VAL A 60 5.54 17.28 3.13
CA VAL A 60 5.37 17.29 4.58
C VAL A 60 4.28 16.31 4.95
N LEU A 61 4.62 15.35 5.79
CA LEU A 61 3.64 14.45 6.38
C LEU A 61 3.10 15.02 7.68
N GLY A 62 1.80 14.85 7.91
CA GLY A 62 1.17 15.24 9.17
C GLY A 62 1.78 14.46 10.36
N SER A 63 1.83 15.05 11.54
CA SER A 63 2.51 14.51 12.72
C SER A 63 2.05 13.11 13.16
N ARG A 64 0.90 12.66 12.72
CA ARG A 64 0.35 11.32 13.00
C ARG A 64 0.44 10.37 11.81
N VAL A 65 0.98 10.82 10.67
CA VAL A 65 1.09 9.98 9.48
C VAL A 65 2.27 9.04 9.63
N ARG A 66 1.99 7.76 9.52
CA ARG A 66 2.99 6.69 9.52
C ARG A 66 2.84 5.87 8.24
N PRO A 67 3.77 6.00 7.29
CA PRO A 67 3.68 5.29 6.03
C PRO A 67 3.89 3.79 6.21
N GLY A 68 3.04 2.97 5.59
CA GLY A 68 3.21 1.53 5.40
C GLY A 68 3.33 1.24 3.91
N TYR A 69 4.46 0.66 3.49
CA TYR A 69 4.68 0.36 2.09
C TYR A 69 4.36 -1.10 1.80
N PHE A 70 3.28 -1.32 1.05
CA PHE A 70 2.87 -2.65 0.61
C PHE A 70 3.66 -3.04 -0.63
N ARG A 71 4.43 -4.10 -0.53
CA ARG A 71 5.12 -4.73 -1.66
C ARG A 71 4.47 -6.05 -2.01
N GLN A 72 4.19 -6.22 -3.27
CA GLN A 72 3.80 -7.52 -3.82
C GLN A 72 5.04 -8.43 -3.97
N THR A 73 5.69 -8.77 -2.86
CA THR A 73 6.82 -9.70 -2.88
C THR A 73 6.38 -11.07 -2.37
N HIS A 74 6.47 -12.06 -3.24
CA HIS A 74 6.29 -13.48 -2.91
C HIS A 74 7.38 -14.06 -1.99
N GLY A 75 8.18 -13.22 -1.33
CA GLY A 75 9.42 -13.60 -0.69
C GLY A 75 9.52 -13.27 0.79
N HIS A 76 8.43 -13.36 1.56
CA HIS A 76 8.49 -13.26 3.03
C HIS A 76 9.12 -14.51 3.63
N THR A 77 10.45 -14.60 3.54
CA THR A 77 11.21 -15.76 4.04
C THR A 77 11.09 -15.90 5.55
N GLU A 78 10.89 -14.80 6.27
CA GLU A 78 10.68 -14.72 7.71
C GLU A 78 9.38 -15.39 8.19
N TRP A 79 8.39 -15.54 7.29
CA TRP A 79 7.10 -16.19 7.61
C TRP A 79 7.02 -17.64 7.13
N GLN A 80 8.08 -18.15 6.49
CA GLN A 80 8.09 -19.54 6.03
C GLN A 80 7.93 -20.51 7.20
N GLY A 81 7.06 -21.50 7.03
CA GLY A 81 6.77 -22.52 8.03
C GLY A 81 5.99 -22.03 9.25
N ARG A 82 5.58 -20.76 9.28
CA ARG A 82 4.77 -20.18 10.39
C ARG A 82 3.30 -20.13 10.01
N THR A 83 2.44 -20.42 10.97
CA THR A 83 0.99 -20.18 10.83
C THR A 83 0.67 -18.69 11.04
N LEU A 84 -0.53 -18.27 10.62
CA LEU A 84 -0.98 -16.89 10.86
C LEU A 84 -1.00 -16.56 12.35
N LEU A 85 -1.43 -17.48 13.19
CA LEU A 85 -1.39 -17.31 14.65
C LEU A 85 0.04 -17.18 15.17
N ASP A 86 0.99 -17.96 14.67
CA ASP A 86 2.40 -17.84 15.07
C ASP A 86 2.99 -16.48 14.70
N ILE A 87 2.68 -15.97 13.50
CA ILE A 87 3.12 -14.66 13.03
C ILE A 87 2.58 -13.56 13.95
N LEU A 88 1.30 -13.61 14.31
CA LEU A 88 0.67 -12.62 15.17
C LEU A 88 1.12 -12.75 16.62
N HIS A 89 1.33 -13.98 17.11
CA HIS A 89 1.75 -14.23 18.50
C HIS A 89 3.19 -13.77 18.79
N ARG A 90 4.10 -13.97 17.84
CA ARG A 90 5.51 -13.59 18.03
C ARG A 90 5.75 -12.09 17.92
N GLY A 91 4.99 -11.41 17.07
CA GLY A 91 5.29 -10.02 16.70
C GLY A 91 6.56 -9.93 15.83
N ASP A 92 7.04 -8.72 15.66
CA ASP A 92 8.27 -8.37 14.94
C ASP A 92 8.85 -7.05 15.51
N GLU A 93 9.83 -6.45 14.84
CA GLU A 93 10.45 -5.19 15.30
C GLU A 93 9.49 -3.99 15.28
N HIS A 94 8.39 -4.06 14.54
CA HIS A 94 7.41 -2.97 14.39
C HIS A 94 6.18 -3.15 15.26
N ARG A 95 5.91 -4.37 15.76
CA ARG A 95 4.72 -4.66 16.57
C ARG A 95 4.98 -5.73 17.63
N SER A 96 4.37 -5.56 18.77
CA SER A 96 4.37 -6.57 19.82
C SER A 96 3.51 -7.78 19.42
N GLY A 97 3.89 -8.96 19.90
CA GLY A 97 3.06 -10.15 19.80
C GLY A 97 1.75 -10.01 20.57
N MET A 98 0.73 -10.75 20.16
CA MET A 98 -0.60 -10.71 20.76
C MET A 98 -1.10 -12.08 21.19
N GLY A 99 -2.03 -12.10 22.15
CA GLY A 99 -2.67 -13.33 22.62
C GLY A 99 -3.61 -13.93 21.56
N ARG A 100 -3.89 -15.23 21.68
CA ARG A 100 -4.68 -16.01 20.71
C ARG A 100 -6.07 -15.41 20.44
N GLU A 101 -6.75 -14.94 21.47
CA GLU A 101 -8.09 -14.36 21.33
C GLU A 101 -8.06 -13.04 20.55
N GLN A 102 -7.08 -12.19 20.81
CA GLN A 102 -6.89 -10.94 20.07
C GLN A 102 -6.51 -11.24 18.62
N ALA A 103 -5.60 -12.19 18.38
CA ALA A 103 -5.22 -12.64 17.04
C ALA A 103 -6.42 -13.16 16.26
N ALA A 104 -7.29 -13.94 16.88
CA ALA A 104 -8.49 -14.45 16.24
C ALA A 104 -9.44 -13.32 15.80
N ARG A 105 -9.64 -12.29 16.63
CA ARG A 105 -10.49 -11.13 16.30
C ARG A 105 -9.95 -10.32 15.12
N VAL A 106 -8.64 -10.06 15.09
CA VAL A 106 -8.06 -9.29 13.99
C VAL A 106 -8.03 -10.08 12.69
N LEU A 107 -7.80 -11.39 12.75
CA LEU A 107 -7.89 -12.27 11.59
C LEU A 107 -9.33 -12.34 11.04
N ASP A 108 -10.34 -12.34 11.91
CA ASP A 108 -11.75 -12.37 11.49
C ASP A 108 -12.13 -11.10 10.73
N ARG A 109 -11.70 -9.93 11.20
CA ARG A 109 -11.93 -8.64 10.52
C ARG A 109 -11.42 -8.63 9.08
N TYR A 110 -10.30 -9.31 8.81
CA TYR A 110 -9.72 -9.46 7.48
C TYR A 110 -10.14 -10.73 6.75
N GLY A 111 -11.16 -11.44 7.24
CA GLY A 111 -11.68 -12.68 6.63
C GLY A 111 -10.68 -13.83 6.62
N LEU A 112 -9.73 -13.84 7.57
CA LEU A 112 -8.66 -14.84 7.69
C LEU A 112 -8.86 -15.83 8.84
N ALA A 113 -9.97 -15.75 9.58
CA ALA A 113 -10.21 -16.60 10.76
C ALA A 113 -10.09 -18.09 10.47
N ARG A 114 -10.62 -18.55 9.33
CA ARG A 114 -10.58 -19.96 8.92
C ARG A 114 -9.18 -20.45 8.52
N SER A 115 -8.27 -19.52 8.24
CA SER A 115 -6.89 -19.81 7.83
C SER A 115 -5.88 -19.61 8.95
N SER A 116 -6.34 -19.35 10.17
CA SER A 116 -5.51 -18.98 11.32
C SER A 116 -4.38 -19.98 11.64
N GLU A 117 -4.63 -21.28 11.46
CA GLU A 117 -3.66 -22.37 11.66
C GLU A 117 -2.95 -22.78 10.35
N GLN A 118 -3.23 -22.12 9.23
CA GLN A 118 -2.53 -22.39 7.97
C GLN A 118 -1.18 -21.72 7.95
N GLN A 119 -0.22 -22.34 7.29
CA GLN A 119 1.09 -21.73 7.06
C GLN A 119 0.98 -20.63 5.98
N PHE A 120 1.74 -19.56 6.14
CA PHE A 120 1.76 -18.45 5.18
C PHE A 120 1.96 -18.90 3.73
N THR A 121 2.87 -19.83 3.51
CA THR A 121 3.19 -20.34 2.17
C THR A 121 2.08 -21.15 1.50
N THR A 122 1.06 -21.58 2.26
CA THR A 122 -0.09 -22.33 1.74
C THR A 122 -1.32 -21.45 1.48
N LEU A 123 -1.23 -20.17 1.80
CA LEU A 123 -2.29 -19.20 1.57
C LEU A 123 -2.42 -18.88 0.07
N SER A 124 -3.66 -18.56 -0.36
CA SER A 124 -3.87 -17.94 -1.67
C SER A 124 -3.25 -16.54 -1.72
N GLY A 125 -2.99 -16.01 -2.93
CA GLY A 125 -2.46 -14.65 -3.10
C GLY A 125 -3.31 -13.59 -2.39
N GLY A 126 -4.65 -13.69 -2.47
CA GLY A 126 -5.55 -12.79 -1.77
C GLY A 126 -5.51 -12.93 -0.25
N GLN A 127 -5.31 -14.13 0.28
CA GLN A 127 -5.13 -14.32 1.72
C GLN A 127 -3.79 -13.73 2.20
N GLN A 128 -2.73 -13.89 1.41
CA GLN A 128 -1.43 -13.29 1.69
C GLN A 128 -1.52 -11.74 1.68
N ALA A 129 -2.19 -11.16 0.68
CA ALA A 129 -2.40 -9.71 0.60
C ALA A 129 -3.16 -9.17 1.82
N ARG A 130 -4.28 -9.83 2.22
CA ARG A 130 -5.03 -9.46 3.41
C ARG A 130 -4.18 -9.53 4.69
N LEU A 131 -3.37 -10.56 4.85
CA LEU A 131 -2.48 -10.67 6.00
C LEU A 131 -1.45 -9.54 6.01
N GLN A 132 -0.85 -9.20 4.87
CA GLN A 132 0.13 -8.12 4.78
C GLN A 132 -0.47 -6.77 5.17
N ILE A 133 -1.68 -6.44 4.68
CA ILE A 133 -2.36 -5.20 5.06
C ILE A 133 -2.67 -5.20 6.56
N LEU A 134 -3.19 -6.30 7.10
CA LEU A 134 -3.40 -6.46 8.54
C LEU A 134 -2.11 -6.22 9.34
N LEU A 135 -0.98 -6.78 8.91
CA LEU A 135 0.29 -6.61 9.61
C LEU A 135 0.79 -5.16 9.56
N LEU A 136 0.66 -4.47 8.43
CA LEU A 136 0.98 -3.04 8.31
C LEU A 136 0.12 -2.19 9.26
N GLU A 137 -1.18 -2.44 9.32
CA GLU A 137 -2.07 -1.77 10.27
C GLU A 137 -1.67 -2.03 11.72
N LEU A 138 -1.44 -3.28 12.10
CA LEU A 138 -1.01 -3.65 13.45
C LEU A 138 0.35 -3.06 13.85
N SER A 139 1.19 -2.76 12.88
CA SER A 139 2.45 -2.06 13.06
C SER A 139 2.29 -0.54 13.17
N GLY A 140 1.04 -0.06 13.11
CA GLY A 140 0.67 1.34 13.29
C GLY A 140 0.74 2.19 12.02
N ALA A 141 0.74 1.59 10.83
CA ALA A 141 0.59 2.34 9.59
C ALA A 141 -0.76 3.07 9.57
N THR A 142 -0.74 4.36 9.22
CA THR A 142 -1.94 5.19 9.02
C THR A 142 -2.07 5.67 7.58
N LEU A 143 -1.04 5.46 6.78
CA LEU A 143 -1.00 5.71 5.33
C LEU A 143 -0.49 4.46 4.64
N LEU A 144 -1.33 3.78 3.87
CA LEU A 144 -0.89 2.67 3.02
C LEU A 144 -0.47 3.19 1.64
N LEU A 145 0.69 2.76 1.20
CA LEU A 145 1.27 3.07 -0.10
C LEU A 145 1.41 1.78 -0.90
N LEU A 146 0.70 1.66 -2.01
CA LEU A 146 0.64 0.45 -2.82
C LEU A 146 1.15 0.74 -4.23
N ASP A 147 2.13 -0.02 -4.70
CA ASP A 147 2.69 0.11 -6.07
C ASP A 147 2.28 -1.10 -6.91
N GLU A 148 1.32 -0.90 -7.84
CA GLU A 148 0.71 -1.91 -8.71
C GLU A 148 0.25 -3.18 -7.95
N PRO A 149 -0.58 -3.03 -6.91
CA PRO A 149 -0.85 -4.12 -5.96
C PRO A 149 -1.68 -5.26 -6.56
N THR A 150 -2.33 -5.05 -7.69
CA THR A 150 -3.12 -6.06 -8.40
C THR A 150 -2.34 -6.78 -9.49
N ASP A 151 -1.10 -6.37 -9.78
CA ASP A 151 -0.28 -7.05 -10.78
C ASP A 151 -0.07 -8.53 -10.42
N ASN A 152 -0.31 -9.41 -11.38
CA ASN A 152 -0.23 -10.86 -11.22
C ASN A 152 -1.22 -11.50 -10.22
N LEU A 153 -2.23 -10.76 -9.75
CA LEU A 153 -3.33 -11.34 -9.00
C LEU A 153 -4.41 -11.86 -9.95
N ASP A 154 -4.98 -13.01 -9.60
CA ASP A 154 -6.25 -13.44 -10.19
C ASP A 154 -7.41 -12.57 -9.65
N LEU A 155 -8.57 -12.65 -10.28
CA LEU A 155 -9.74 -11.85 -9.93
C LEU A 155 -10.13 -11.98 -8.46
N HIS A 156 -10.13 -13.21 -7.91
CA HIS A 156 -10.49 -13.44 -6.52
C HIS A 156 -9.49 -12.84 -5.54
N SER A 157 -8.20 -12.87 -5.91
CA SER A 157 -7.14 -12.27 -5.09
C SER A 157 -7.21 -10.73 -5.14
N ALA A 158 -7.56 -10.15 -6.27
CA ALA A 158 -7.79 -8.70 -6.40
C ALA A 158 -8.99 -8.24 -5.57
N GLU A 159 -10.14 -8.93 -5.67
CA GLU A 159 -11.32 -8.67 -4.82
C GLU A 159 -11.00 -8.81 -3.33
N ALA A 160 -10.15 -9.78 -2.97
CA ALA A 160 -9.72 -9.97 -1.59
C ALA A 160 -8.83 -8.82 -1.09
N LEU A 161 -7.98 -8.26 -1.96
CA LEU A 161 -7.20 -7.06 -1.64
C LEU A 161 -8.11 -5.84 -1.44
N GLU A 162 -9.09 -5.63 -2.32
CA GLU A 162 -10.08 -4.56 -2.18
C GLU A 162 -10.78 -4.63 -0.83
N GLN A 163 -11.29 -5.82 -0.45
CA GLN A 163 -11.92 -6.05 0.86
C GLN A 163 -10.98 -5.77 2.03
N ALA A 164 -9.68 -6.07 1.90
CA ALA A 164 -8.71 -5.74 2.94
C ALA A 164 -8.49 -4.22 3.07
N LEU A 165 -8.47 -3.51 1.95
CA LEU A 165 -8.37 -2.05 1.95
C LEU A 165 -9.62 -1.41 2.54
N ASP A 166 -10.82 -1.96 2.29
CA ASP A 166 -12.06 -1.49 2.90
C ASP A 166 -12.06 -1.66 4.43
N ALA A 167 -11.38 -2.68 4.95
CA ALA A 167 -11.23 -2.92 6.38
C ALA A 167 -10.18 -2.03 7.07
N PHE A 168 -9.38 -1.31 6.30
CA PHE A 168 -8.35 -0.41 6.79
C PHE A 168 -8.89 1.01 6.97
N ASP A 169 -8.84 1.55 8.18
CA ASP A 169 -9.42 2.86 8.54
C ASP A 169 -8.54 4.07 8.15
N GLY A 170 -7.30 3.85 7.66
CA GLY A 170 -6.38 4.93 7.31
C GLY A 170 -6.48 5.38 5.86
N THR A 171 -5.57 6.25 5.49
CA THR A 171 -5.41 6.79 4.12
C THR A 171 -4.75 5.77 3.20
N VAL A 172 -5.19 5.69 1.94
CA VAL A 172 -4.59 4.80 0.93
C VAL A 172 -4.19 5.61 -0.31
N VAL A 173 -2.94 5.44 -0.73
CA VAL A 173 -2.44 5.97 -2.01
C VAL A 173 -1.90 4.81 -2.82
N ALA A 174 -2.53 4.50 -3.95
CA ALA A 174 -2.16 3.36 -4.77
C ALA A 174 -1.83 3.76 -6.20
N VAL A 175 -0.66 3.37 -6.69
CA VAL A 175 -0.36 3.37 -8.12
C VAL A 175 -1.03 2.16 -8.74
N THR A 176 -1.82 2.34 -9.79
CA THR A 176 -2.42 1.23 -10.49
C THR A 176 -2.71 1.54 -11.97
N LEU A 177 -2.70 0.50 -12.79
CA LEU A 177 -3.19 0.50 -14.16
C LEU A 177 -4.48 -0.33 -14.30
N ASP A 178 -4.89 -0.99 -13.23
CA ASP A 178 -6.12 -1.78 -13.19
C ASP A 178 -7.33 -0.86 -13.03
N ARG A 179 -8.20 -0.90 -14.03
CA ARG A 179 -9.40 -0.06 -14.08
C ARG A 179 -10.49 -0.49 -13.09
N ALA A 180 -10.56 -1.77 -12.77
CA ALA A 180 -11.53 -2.28 -11.81
C ALA A 180 -11.12 -1.83 -10.42
N PHE A 181 -9.87 -2.09 -10.04
CA PHE A 181 -9.31 -1.66 -8.77
C PHE A 181 -9.37 -0.14 -8.57
N ALA A 182 -9.04 0.65 -9.60
CA ALA A 182 -9.09 2.11 -9.50
C ALA A 182 -10.49 2.68 -9.20
N ARG A 183 -11.57 1.94 -9.50
CA ARG A 183 -12.95 2.39 -9.20
C ARG A 183 -13.30 2.38 -7.71
N THR A 184 -12.47 1.74 -6.89
CA THR A 184 -12.63 1.74 -5.42
C THR A 184 -12.05 2.98 -4.75
N PHE A 185 -11.49 3.91 -5.55
CA PHE A 185 -10.87 5.15 -5.08
C PHE A 185 -11.74 6.37 -5.37
N ASP A 186 -11.68 7.37 -4.49
CA ASP A 186 -12.50 8.58 -4.55
C ASP A 186 -11.82 9.72 -5.33
N ALA A 187 -10.49 9.70 -5.39
CA ALA A 187 -9.68 10.73 -6.04
C ALA A 187 -8.58 10.12 -6.91
N PHE A 188 -8.20 10.84 -7.96
CA PHE A 188 -7.24 10.37 -8.96
C PHE A 188 -6.13 11.40 -9.15
N LEU A 189 -4.90 11.02 -8.85
CA LEU A 189 -3.72 11.80 -9.12
C LEU A 189 -3.14 11.36 -10.47
N ILE A 190 -3.29 12.22 -11.48
CA ILE A 190 -2.98 11.87 -12.87
C ILE A 190 -1.64 12.45 -13.26
N PHE A 191 -0.71 11.57 -13.61
CA PHE A 191 0.63 11.89 -14.09
C PHE A 191 0.64 11.92 -15.62
N ASP A 192 0.59 13.11 -16.19
CA ASP A 192 0.55 13.32 -17.62
C ASP A 192 1.93 13.06 -18.29
N ALA A 193 1.92 12.73 -19.57
CA ALA A 193 3.13 12.40 -20.32
C ALA A 193 4.11 13.60 -20.47
N ASP A 194 3.62 14.83 -20.35
CA ASP A 194 4.42 16.06 -20.38
C ASP A 194 5.04 16.42 -19.01
N GLY A 195 4.80 15.56 -17.99
CA GLY A 195 5.29 15.71 -16.63
C GLY A 195 4.42 16.58 -15.73
N GLN A 196 3.24 17.02 -16.19
CA GLN A 196 2.26 17.65 -15.31
C GLN A 196 1.59 16.60 -14.41
N VAL A 197 1.20 17.04 -13.22
CA VAL A 197 0.43 16.22 -12.27
C VAL A 197 -0.80 17.00 -11.87
N ARG A 198 -1.96 16.36 -11.91
CA ARG A 198 -3.24 16.98 -11.57
C ARG A 198 -4.11 16.08 -10.73
N LEU A 199 -4.84 16.63 -9.80
CA LEU A 199 -5.88 15.93 -9.05
C LEU A 199 -7.20 15.98 -9.84
N SER A 200 -7.96 14.89 -9.83
CA SER A 200 -9.25 14.75 -10.49
C SER A 200 -10.17 13.87 -9.66
N ASP A 201 -11.46 14.10 -9.75
CA ASP A 201 -12.53 13.22 -9.23
C ASP A 201 -12.92 12.09 -10.19
N GLN A 202 -12.34 12.12 -11.40
CA GLN A 202 -12.59 11.12 -12.43
C GLN A 202 -11.28 10.52 -12.94
N PRO A 203 -11.22 9.19 -13.20
CA PRO A 203 -10.04 8.56 -13.76
C PRO A 203 -9.84 8.95 -15.23
N ASP A 204 -8.61 9.30 -15.59
CA ASP A 204 -8.24 9.56 -16.99
C ASP A 204 -7.34 8.45 -17.53
N TRP A 205 -7.93 7.55 -18.30
CA TRP A 205 -7.24 6.40 -18.88
C TRP A 205 -6.53 6.72 -20.20
N ALA A 206 -6.75 7.88 -20.79
CA ALA A 206 -6.05 8.27 -22.02
C ALA A 206 -4.55 8.47 -21.76
N VAL A 207 -4.20 8.93 -20.58
CA VAL A 207 -2.83 9.16 -20.13
C VAL A 207 -2.03 7.87 -19.95
N ALA A 208 -2.68 6.77 -19.60
CA ALA A 208 -2.04 5.46 -19.45
C ALA A 208 -1.63 4.81 -20.78
N ARG A 209 -2.11 5.33 -21.91
CA ARG A 209 -1.80 4.83 -23.26
C ARG A 209 -0.59 5.53 -23.87
N VAL A 210 0.62 5.19 -23.43
CA VAL A 210 1.80 5.55 -24.21
C VAL A 210 1.82 4.73 -25.49
N ARG A 211 1.70 5.41 -26.64
CA ARG A 211 2.13 4.84 -27.92
C ARG A 211 3.60 4.50 -27.81
N ARG A 212 3.97 3.22 -27.84
CA ARG A 212 5.36 2.85 -28.12
C ARG A 212 5.75 3.54 -29.44
N PRO A 213 6.84 4.32 -29.48
CA PRO A 213 7.38 4.76 -30.77
C PRO A 213 7.72 3.49 -31.56
N ARG A 214 7.32 3.47 -32.83
CA ARG A 214 7.69 2.42 -33.80
C ARG A 214 9.16 2.51 -34.09
#